data_935a74c413c337b91602a1e63c99f82d
#
_entry.id   935a74c413c337b91602a1e63c99f82d
#
_cell.length_a   1.000
_cell.length_b   1.000
_cell.length_c   1.000
_cell.angle_alpha   90.00
_cell.angle_beta   90.00
_cell.angle_gamma   90.00
#
_symmetry.space_group_name_H-M   'P 1'
#
loop_
_entity.id
_entity.type
_entity.pdbx_description
1 polymer ?
#
loop_
_entity_poly.entity_id
_entity_poly.type
_entity_poly.pdbx_seq_one_letter_code
_entity_poly.pdbx_strand_id
1 'polypeptide(L)'
;MKKIIHNNSLSIVFFSLFAVTLVGQVFFGIQEHNKELMDVGGTPESLSQYLTSGHFIQSTFENFESEFLQMGIFVWFTIFLRQKGSSESKNCDEPEEVDREPSPFRKNAPWAVRKGGFWLAIYKHSLTLALLLLFLISFVLHIYGSMKDENFKNSLGRFSGLKVQEQSRT
;
A
#
# COMPACT_ATOMS: atom_id res chain seq x y z
N MET A 1 -3.40 -31.55 -6.52
CA MET A 1 -2.62 -30.61 -5.70
C MET A 1 -1.25 -30.28 -6.29
N LYS A 2 -0.35 -31.24 -6.59
CA LYS A 2 1.00 -30.95 -7.13
C LYS A 2 1.00 -30.05 -8.38
N LYS A 3 0.08 -30.24 -9.34
CA LYS A 3 -0.02 -29.43 -10.57
C LYS A 3 -0.45 -27.98 -10.29
N ILE A 4 -1.34 -27.76 -9.32
CA ILE A 4 -1.78 -26.41 -8.91
C ILE A 4 -0.62 -25.66 -8.24
N ILE A 5 0.11 -26.30 -7.34
CA ILE A 5 1.27 -25.72 -6.66
C ILE A 5 2.36 -25.40 -7.68
N HIS A 6 2.65 -26.29 -8.60
CA HIS A 6 3.68 -26.08 -9.62
C HIS A 6 3.32 -24.90 -10.56
N ASN A 7 2.07 -24.85 -11.02
CA ASN A 7 1.63 -23.80 -11.94
C ASN A 7 1.48 -22.40 -11.30
N ASN A 8 1.38 -22.34 -9.96
CA ASN A 8 1.20 -21.08 -9.22
C ASN A 8 2.32 -20.85 -8.18
N SER A 9 3.44 -21.54 -8.33
CA SER A 9 4.54 -21.52 -7.35
C SER A 9 5.04 -20.11 -7.04
N LEU A 10 5.20 -19.28 -8.06
CA LEU A 10 5.62 -17.88 -7.91
C LEU A 10 4.64 -17.09 -7.04
N SER A 11 3.36 -17.12 -7.38
CA SER A 11 2.31 -16.43 -6.61
C SER A 11 2.22 -16.93 -5.17
N ILE A 12 2.32 -18.26 -4.98
CA ILE A 12 2.29 -18.86 -3.64
C ILE A 12 3.46 -18.35 -2.78
N VAL A 13 4.67 -18.32 -3.35
CA VAL A 13 5.87 -17.80 -2.63
C VAL A 13 5.69 -16.33 -2.27
N PHE A 14 5.28 -15.49 -3.22
CA PHE A 14 5.09 -14.06 -2.97
C PHE A 14 4.00 -13.78 -1.92
N PHE A 15 2.84 -14.44 -2.01
CA PHE A 15 1.79 -14.29 -1.00
C PHE A 15 2.20 -14.82 0.37
N SER A 16 2.99 -15.90 0.41
CA SER A 16 3.51 -16.43 1.68
C SER A 16 4.50 -15.46 2.32
N LEU A 17 5.43 -14.89 1.54
CA LEU A 17 6.36 -13.87 2.01
C LEU A 17 5.61 -12.63 2.49
N PHE A 18 4.64 -12.16 1.73
CA PHE A 18 3.79 -11.03 2.14
C PHE A 18 3.08 -11.29 3.47
N ALA A 19 2.47 -12.47 3.64
CA ALA A 19 1.81 -12.84 4.89
C ALA A 19 2.79 -12.88 6.08
N VAL A 20 4.00 -13.46 5.88
CA VAL A 20 5.04 -13.52 6.90
C VAL A 20 5.52 -12.12 7.29
N THR A 21 5.77 -11.23 6.31
CA THR A 21 6.19 -9.86 6.59
C THR A 21 5.10 -9.05 7.29
N LEU A 22 3.84 -9.22 6.92
CA LEU A 22 2.71 -8.56 7.58
C LEU A 22 2.56 -9.01 9.04
N VAL A 23 2.67 -10.31 9.31
CA VAL A 23 2.68 -10.85 10.68
C VAL A 23 3.86 -10.32 11.46
N GLY A 24 5.05 -10.27 10.86
CA GLY A 24 6.24 -9.67 11.45
C GLY A 24 6.03 -8.20 11.80
N GLN A 25 5.47 -7.40 10.89
CA GLN A 25 5.15 -5.99 11.14
C GLN A 25 4.21 -5.82 12.33
N VAL A 26 3.16 -6.64 12.43
CA VAL A 26 2.25 -6.59 13.59
C VAL A 26 2.98 -6.94 14.88
N PHE A 27 3.80 -7.99 14.87
CA PHE A 27 4.49 -8.46 16.08
C PHE A 27 5.55 -7.47 16.59
N PHE A 28 6.37 -6.93 15.70
CA PHE A 28 7.40 -5.96 16.09
C PHE A 28 6.80 -4.57 16.34
N GLY A 29 5.82 -4.18 15.54
CA GLY A 29 5.17 -2.88 15.66
C GLY A 29 4.41 -2.70 16.97
N ILE A 30 3.73 -3.74 17.49
CA ILE A 30 3.09 -3.65 18.81
C ILE A 30 4.11 -3.50 19.94
N GLN A 31 5.28 -4.13 19.82
CA GLN A 31 6.33 -4.01 20.84
C GLN A 31 6.92 -2.60 20.87
N GLU A 32 7.20 -2.04 19.68
CA GLU A 32 7.71 -0.68 19.52
C GLU A 32 6.69 0.34 20.04
N HIS A 33 5.44 0.25 19.57
CA HIS A 33 4.34 1.11 20.02
C HIS A 33 4.14 1.08 21.54
N ASN A 34 4.11 -0.10 22.14
CA ASN A 34 3.94 -0.23 23.60
C ASN A 34 5.14 0.34 24.37
N LYS A 35 6.35 0.24 23.83
CA LYS A 35 7.53 0.89 24.42
C LYS A 35 7.39 2.41 24.38
N GLU A 36 7.04 2.97 23.22
CA GLU A 36 6.81 4.41 23.09
C GLU A 36 5.70 4.93 24.01
N LEU A 37 4.61 4.16 24.18
CA LEU A 37 3.53 4.50 25.11
C LEU A 37 4.02 4.54 26.57
N MET A 38 4.82 3.56 26.99
CA MET A 38 5.39 3.55 28.33
C MET A 38 6.34 4.72 28.57
N ASP A 39 7.12 5.11 27.56
CA ASP A 39 8.06 6.24 27.67
C ASP A 39 7.33 7.58 27.88
N VAL A 40 6.09 7.73 27.39
CA VAL A 40 5.25 8.91 27.63
C VAL A 40 4.27 8.75 28.82
N GLY A 41 4.43 7.69 29.61
CA GLY A 41 3.62 7.43 30.81
C GLY A 41 2.25 6.81 30.53
N GLY A 42 2.05 6.25 29.34
CA GLY A 42 0.87 5.48 28.97
C GLY A 42 0.92 4.03 29.45
N THR A 43 -0.15 3.28 29.18
CA THR A 43 -0.24 1.85 29.46
C THR A 43 -0.13 1.05 28.17
N PRO A 44 0.52 -0.14 28.19
CA PRO A 44 0.61 -1.00 27.02
C PRO A 44 -0.77 -1.37 26.45
N GLU A 45 -0.90 -1.32 25.15
CA GLU A 45 -2.12 -1.72 24.43
C GLU A 45 -2.12 -3.22 24.11
N SER A 46 -3.32 -3.80 24.08
CA SER A 46 -3.54 -5.16 23.59
C SER A 46 -3.42 -5.20 22.06
N LEU A 47 -3.25 -6.42 21.50
CA LEU A 47 -3.17 -6.61 20.05
C LEU A 47 -4.38 -6.04 19.31
N SER A 48 -5.59 -6.20 19.84
CA SER A 48 -6.82 -5.67 19.22
C SER A 48 -6.87 -4.14 19.20
N GLN A 49 -6.37 -3.48 20.26
CA GLN A 49 -6.24 -2.03 20.32
C GLN A 49 -5.18 -1.53 19.34
N TYR A 50 -4.01 -2.19 19.34
CA TYR A 50 -2.93 -1.86 18.42
C TYR A 50 -3.36 -1.92 16.95
N LEU A 51 -4.06 -2.99 16.51
CA LEU A 51 -4.52 -3.14 15.13
C LEU A 51 -5.50 -2.03 14.67
N THR A 52 -6.11 -1.32 15.61
CA THR A 52 -6.96 -0.15 15.34
C THR A 52 -6.32 1.17 15.71
N SER A 53 -5.07 1.15 16.19
CA SER A 53 -4.33 2.35 16.58
C SER A 53 -3.93 3.22 15.37
N GLY A 54 -3.64 4.49 15.62
CA GLY A 54 -3.08 5.39 14.64
C GLY A 54 -1.72 4.92 14.13
N HIS A 55 -0.88 4.43 15.04
CA HIS A 55 0.46 3.91 14.75
C HIS A 55 0.42 2.74 13.74
N PHE A 56 -0.46 1.74 13.94
CA PHE A 56 -0.58 0.62 13.01
C PHE A 56 -1.09 1.05 11.64
N ILE A 57 -2.10 1.92 11.59
CA ILE A 57 -2.65 2.45 10.34
C ILE A 57 -1.56 3.24 9.60
N GLN A 58 -0.88 4.16 10.28
CA GLN A 58 0.20 4.95 9.70
C GLN A 58 1.29 4.05 9.10
N SER A 59 1.91 3.17 9.90
CA SER A 59 3.04 2.35 9.48
C SER A 59 2.70 1.39 8.34
N THR A 60 1.46 0.89 8.31
CA THR A 60 0.99 0.00 7.25
C THR A 60 0.78 0.75 5.93
N PHE A 61 0.09 1.88 5.98
CA PHE A 61 -0.27 2.61 4.76
C PHE A 61 0.85 3.49 4.21
N GLU A 62 1.83 3.89 5.02
CA GLU A 62 3.08 4.52 4.57
C GLU A 62 3.85 3.60 3.60
N ASN A 63 3.98 2.32 3.93
CA ASN A 63 4.62 1.34 3.06
C ASN A 63 3.83 1.15 1.76
N PHE A 64 2.51 0.95 1.84
CA PHE A 64 1.67 0.78 0.64
C PHE A 64 1.65 2.02 -0.25
N GLU A 65 1.67 3.21 0.33
CA GLU A 65 1.76 4.47 -0.40
C GLU A 65 3.00 4.50 -1.29
N SER A 66 4.17 4.22 -0.71
CA SER A 66 5.44 4.21 -1.44
C SER A 66 5.46 3.16 -2.56
N GLU A 67 4.97 1.95 -2.28
CA GLU A 67 4.92 0.86 -3.26
C GLU A 67 3.99 1.18 -4.43
N PHE A 68 2.78 1.66 -4.17
CA PHE A 68 1.84 1.98 -5.25
C PHE A 68 2.29 3.15 -6.10
N LEU A 69 2.94 4.16 -5.50
CA LEU A 69 3.53 5.27 -6.23
C LEU A 69 4.68 4.78 -7.12
N GLN A 70 5.59 3.98 -6.56
CA GLN A 70 6.71 3.41 -7.31
C GLN A 70 6.23 2.56 -8.49
N MET A 71 5.28 1.66 -8.26
CA MET A 71 4.71 0.84 -9.33
C MET A 71 3.97 1.68 -10.37
N GLY A 72 3.23 2.70 -9.97
CA GLY A 72 2.53 3.60 -10.87
C GLY A 72 3.49 4.37 -11.79
N ILE A 73 4.56 4.91 -11.23
CA ILE A 73 5.63 5.60 -11.97
C ILE A 73 6.36 4.61 -12.89
N PHE A 74 6.67 3.41 -12.40
CA PHE A 74 7.34 2.38 -13.19
C PHE A 74 6.52 1.99 -14.43
N VAL A 75 5.23 1.66 -14.24
CA VAL A 75 4.31 1.35 -15.35
C VAL A 75 4.22 2.53 -16.33
N TRP A 76 4.16 3.75 -15.82
CA TRP A 76 4.11 4.94 -16.68
C TRP A 76 5.40 5.11 -17.50
N PHE A 77 6.57 4.94 -16.89
CA PHE A 77 7.85 5.05 -17.60
C PHE A 77 8.04 3.95 -18.64
N THR A 78 7.61 2.72 -18.41
CA THR A 78 7.74 1.62 -19.38
C THR A 78 6.91 1.83 -20.67
N ILE A 79 5.98 2.77 -20.68
CA ILE A 79 5.28 3.19 -21.89
C ILE A 79 6.22 3.94 -22.85
N PHE A 80 7.12 4.76 -22.33
CA PHE A 80 7.98 5.67 -23.09
C PHE A 80 9.44 5.20 -23.15
N LEU A 81 9.93 4.58 -22.08
CA LEU A 81 11.32 4.17 -21.97
C LEU A 81 11.46 2.69 -22.35
N ARG A 82 12.50 2.42 -23.12
CA ARG A 82 12.84 1.06 -23.57
C ARG A 82 14.23 0.70 -23.09
N GLN A 83 14.42 -0.54 -22.66
CA GLN A 83 15.72 -1.08 -22.29
C GLN A 83 15.91 -2.44 -22.94
N LYS A 84 16.94 -2.56 -23.79
CA LYS A 84 17.27 -3.82 -24.44
C LYS A 84 17.68 -4.87 -23.42
N GLY A 85 17.04 -6.05 -23.49
CA GLY A 85 17.28 -7.15 -22.55
C GLY A 85 16.48 -7.09 -21.25
N SER A 86 15.62 -6.11 -21.06
CA SER A 86 14.64 -6.08 -19.96
C SER A 86 13.38 -6.87 -20.33
N SER A 87 12.92 -7.71 -19.42
CA SER A 87 11.63 -8.41 -19.54
C SER A 87 10.43 -7.51 -19.24
N GLU A 88 10.66 -6.33 -18.70
CA GLU A 88 9.63 -5.44 -18.17
C GLU A 88 9.41 -4.20 -19.05
N SER A 89 10.38 -3.85 -19.89
CA SER A 89 10.22 -2.81 -20.89
C SER A 89 9.83 -3.39 -22.24
N LYS A 90 9.15 -2.58 -23.05
CA LYS A 90 8.79 -2.96 -24.42
C LYS A 90 10.01 -3.36 -25.26
N ASN A 91 9.83 -4.35 -26.12
CA ASN A 91 10.88 -4.76 -27.05
C ASN A 91 11.29 -3.58 -27.96
N CYS A 92 12.62 -3.45 -28.17
CA CYS A 92 13.16 -2.39 -29.05
C CYS A 92 12.99 -2.70 -30.53
N ASP A 93 13.01 -3.98 -30.88
CA ASP A 93 13.19 -4.47 -32.25
C ASP A 93 11.86 -4.96 -32.87
N GLU A 94 10.89 -5.40 -32.05
CA GLU A 94 9.62 -5.96 -32.53
C GLU A 94 8.41 -5.40 -31.77
N PRO A 95 7.27 -5.13 -32.43
CA PRO A 95 6.04 -4.74 -31.78
C PRO A 95 5.44 -5.92 -31.01
N GLU A 96 5.07 -5.71 -29.76
CA GLU A 96 4.43 -6.72 -28.91
C GLU A 96 2.90 -6.67 -29.01
N GLU A 97 2.25 -7.77 -28.62
CA GLU A 97 0.77 -7.82 -28.58
C GLU A 97 0.16 -6.76 -27.66
N VAL A 98 0.87 -6.35 -26.60
CA VAL A 98 0.45 -5.29 -25.67
C VAL A 98 0.41 -3.90 -26.32
N ASP A 99 1.17 -3.68 -27.40
CA ASP A 99 1.17 -2.42 -28.17
C ASP A 99 0.00 -2.29 -29.11
N ARG A 100 -0.74 -3.37 -29.30
CA ARG A 100 -1.86 -3.42 -30.25
C ARG A 100 -3.02 -2.57 -29.75
N GLU A 101 -3.45 -1.63 -30.59
CA GLU A 101 -4.60 -0.80 -30.26
C GLU A 101 -5.88 -1.62 -29.99
N PRO A 102 -6.61 -1.30 -28.91
CA PRO A 102 -7.90 -1.92 -28.64
C PRO A 102 -8.89 -1.62 -29.75
N SER A 103 -9.46 -2.68 -30.36
CA SER A 103 -10.45 -2.54 -31.43
C SER A 103 -11.83 -3.03 -31.00
N PRO A 104 -12.92 -2.25 -31.22
CA PRO A 104 -14.28 -2.63 -30.86
C PRO A 104 -14.83 -3.79 -31.69
N PHE A 105 -14.21 -4.06 -32.86
CA PHE A 105 -14.64 -5.11 -33.78
C PHE A 105 -14.16 -6.51 -33.41
N ARG A 106 -13.37 -6.66 -32.36
CA ARG A 106 -12.95 -7.99 -31.90
C ARG A 106 -14.11 -8.74 -31.27
N LYS A 107 -14.18 -10.04 -31.54
CA LYS A 107 -15.24 -10.94 -31.02
C LYS A 107 -15.42 -10.88 -29.49
N ASN A 108 -14.34 -10.67 -28.75
CA ASN A 108 -14.31 -10.60 -27.28
C ASN A 108 -13.86 -9.22 -26.75
N ALA A 109 -14.13 -8.14 -27.50
CA ALA A 109 -13.78 -6.80 -27.05
C ALA A 109 -14.50 -6.45 -25.72
N PRO A 110 -13.78 -5.98 -24.70
CA PRO A 110 -14.39 -5.49 -23.45
C PRO A 110 -15.41 -4.40 -23.70
N TRP A 111 -16.40 -4.30 -22.81
CA TRP A 111 -17.47 -3.30 -22.93
C TRP A 111 -16.93 -1.86 -23.11
N ALA A 112 -15.90 -1.48 -22.34
CA ALA A 112 -15.29 -0.16 -22.42
C ALA A 112 -14.67 0.15 -23.80
N VAL A 113 -14.07 -0.86 -24.43
CA VAL A 113 -13.50 -0.75 -25.78
C VAL A 113 -14.60 -0.59 -26.82
N ARG A 114 -15.70 -1.34 -26.68
CA ARG A 114 -16.86 -1.23 -27.61
C ARG A 114 -17.57 0.11 -27.50
N LYS A 115 -17.65 0.70 -26.30
CA LYS A 115 -18.27 1.99 -26.08
C LYS A 115 -17.46 3.16 -26.60
N GLY A 116 -16.12 3.02 -26.65
CA GLY A 116 -15.22 4.05 -27.16
C GLY A 116 -15.14 5.30 -26.28
N GLY A 117 -14.59 6.39 -26.82
CA GLY A 117 -14.50 7.68 -26.15
C GLY A 117 -13.81 7.64 -24.78
N PHE A 118 -14.42 8.29 -23.79
CA PHE A 118 -13.89 8.37 -22.42
C PHE A 118 -13.64 7.00 -21.76
N TRP A 119 -14.54 6.03 -21.99
CA TRP A 119 -14.40 4.68 -21.44
C TRP A 119 -13.22 3.92 -22.03
N LEU A 120 -12.92 4.14 -23.32
CA LEU A 120 -11.73 3.59 -23.94
C LEU A 120 -10.45 4.20 -23.35
N ALA A 121 -10.43 5.50 -23.09
CA ALA A 121 -9.29 6.16 -22.43
C ALA A 121 -9.04 5.59 -21.03
N ILE A 122 -10.08 5.42 -20.21
CA ILE A 122 -9.96 4.76 -18.91
C ILE A 122 -9.44 3.32 -19.06
N TYR A 123 -9.94 2.57 -20.03
CA TYR A 123 -9.47 1.20 -20.26
C TYR A 123 -7.99 1.14 -20.64
N LYS A 124 -7.55 2.04 -21.55
CA LYS A 124 -6.12 2.12 -21.97
C LYS A 124 -5.18 2.40 -20.79
N HIS A 125 -5.62 3.18 -19.80
CA HIS A 125 -4.83 3.60 -18.64
C HIS A 125 -5.25 2.92 -17.34
N SER A 126 -6.05 1.85 -17.41
CA SER A 126 -6.69 1.24 -16.24
C SER A 126 -5.70 0.80 -15.15
N LEU A 127 -4.55 0.24 -15.52
CA LEU A 127 -3.53 -0.18 -14.56
C LEU A 127 -2.92 1.02 -13.82
N THR A 128 -2.49 2.04 -14.55
CA THR A 128 -1.93 3.27 -13.95
C THR A 128 -2.96 3.98 -13.08
N LEU A 129 -4.23 4.06 -13.53
CA LEU A 129 -5.32 4.66 -12.75
C LEU A 129 -5.62 3.86 -11.49
N ALA A 130 -5.59 2.53 -11.56
CA ALA A 130 -5.78 1.67 -10.38
C ALA A 130 -4.66 1.87 -9.35
N LEU A 131 -3.40 1.91 -9.79
CA LEU A 131 -2.26 2.15 -8.91
C LEU A 131 -2.30 3.55 -8.27
N LEU A 132 -2.66 4.57 -9.05
CA LEU A 132 -2.85 5.93 -8.52
C LEU A 132 -4.00 6.01 -7.51
N LEU A 133 -5.10 5.30 -7.75
CA LEU A 133 -6.21 5.22 -6.80
C LEU A 133 -5.78 4.55 -5.50
N LEU A 134 -5.06 3.44 -5.58
CA LEU A 134 -4.52 2.74 -4.41
C LEU A 134 -3.51 3.61 -3.66
N PHE A 135 -2.64 4.34 -4.37
CA PHE A 135 -1.76 5.34 -3.78
C PHE A 135 -2.55 6.40 -3.01
N LEU A 136 -3.57 7.01 -3.61
CA LEU A 136 -4.36 8.06 -2.96
C LEU A 136 -5.09 7.53 -1.72
N ILE A 137 -5.65 6.32 -1.78
CA ILE A 137 -6.29 5.68 -0.62
C ILE A 137 -5.26 5.47 0.50
N SER A 138 -4.08 4.93 0.17
CA SER A 138 -3.00 4.70 1.15
C SER A 138 -2.51 6.00 1.75
N PHE A 139 -2.32 7.04 0.94
CA PHE A 139 -1.93 8.38 1.37
C PHE A 139 -2.92 9.00 2.37
N VAL A 140 -4.22 8.92 2.07
CA VAL A 140 -5.25 9.43 2.99
C VAL A 140 -5.27 8.63 4.31
N LEU A 141 -5.13 7.31 4.25
CA LEU A 141 -5.10 6.46 5.44
C LEU A 141 -3.81 6.66 6.24
N HIS A 142 -2.66 6.88 5.59
CA HIS A 142 -1.41 7.26 6.24
C HIS A 142 -1.57 8.57 7.01
N ILE A 143 -2.07 9.64 6.38
CA ILE A 143 -2.33 10.92 7.06
C ILE A 143 -3.30 10.75 8.23
N TYR A 144 -4.39 10.02 8.04
CA TYR A 144 -5.36 9.76 9.10
C TYR A 144 -4.72 9.01 10.28
N GLY A 145 -3.93 7.98 10.00
CA GLY A 145 -3.20 7.22 11.01
C GLY A 145 -2.23 8.10 11.81
N SER A 146 -1.44 8.91 11.10
CA SER A 146 -0.47 9.84 11.68
C SER A 146 -1.16 10.86 12.61
N MET A 147 -2.22 11.50 12.15
CA MET A 147 -2.99 12.44 12.96
C MET A 147 -3.60 11.77 14.20
N LYS A 148 -4.10 10.55 14.06
CA LYS A 148 -4.70 9.80 15.17
C LYS A 148 -3.65 9.43 16.23
N ASP A 149 -2.47 8.97 15.80
CA ASP A 149 -1.36 8.61 16.67
C ASP A 149 -0.82 9.82 17.42
N GLU A 150 -0.57 10.93 16.71
CA GLU A 150 -0.09 12.18 17.29
C GLU A 150 -1.09 12.76 18.32
N ASN A 151 -2.37 12.79 17.98
CA ASN A 151 -3.40 13.25 18.91
C ASN A 151 -3.48 12.39 20.17
N PHE A 152 -3.33 11.08 20.04
CA PHE A 152 -3.31 10.16 21.17
C PHE A 152 -2.09 10.39 22.06
N LYS A 153 -0.89 10.46 21.49
CA LYS A 153 0.36 10.76 22.21
C LYS A 153 0.31 12.13 22.92
N ASN A 154 -0.20 13.15 22.25
CA ASN A 154 -0.37 14.49 22.83
C ASN A 154 -1.36 14.50 24.01
N SER A 155 -2.43 13.72 23.94
CA SER A 155 -3.37 13.58 25.05
C SER A 155 -2.70 12.94 26.27
N LEU A 156 -1.91 11.89 26.09
CA LEU A 156 -1.16 11.23 27.16
C LEU A 156 -0.12 12.15 27.80
N GLY A 157 0.63 12.89 27.00
CA GLY A 157 1.62 13.86 27.48
C GLY A 157 1.00 14.97 28.36
N ARG A 158 -0.18 15.46 27.98
CA ARG A 158 -0.93 16.43 28.83
C ARG A 158 -1.36 15.83 30.16
N PHE A 159 -1.87 14.60 30.18
CA PHE A 159 -2.26 13.93 31.42
C PHE A 159 -1.06 13.66 32.35
N SER A 160 0.09 13.26 31.77
CA SER A 160 1.32 13.05 32.53
C SER A 160 1.85 14.36 33.13
N GLY A 161 1.84 15.45 32.38
CA GLY A 161 2.23 16.78 32.88
C GLY A 161 1.33 17.31 33.99
N LEU A 162 0.03 17.08 33.92
CA LEU A 162 -0.92 17.46 34.94
C LEU A 162 -0.68 16.67 36.28
N LYS A 163 -0.42 15.36 36.17
CA LYS A 163 -0.10 14.53 37.38
C LYS A 163 1.18 14.98 38.07
N VAL A 164 2.23 15.32 37.30
CA VAL A 164 3.50 15.83 37.87
C VAL A 164 3.28 17.17 38.57
N GLN A 165 2.44 18.04 38.03
CA GLN A 165 2.13 19.35 38.59
C GLN A 165 1.27 19.27 39.89
N GLU A 166 0.38 18.29 39.95
CA GLU A 166 -0.43 18.02 41.18
C GLU A 166 0.44 17.45 42.31
N GLN A 167 1.36 16.53 41.98
CA GLN A 167 2.28 15.92 42.96
C GLN A 167 3.33 16.90 43.48
N SER A 168 3.65 17.98 42.77
CA SER A 168 4.55 19.04 43.23
C SER A 168 3.88 20.09 44.12
N ARG A 169 2.56 20.06 44.27
CA ARG A 169 1.77 20.97 45.11
C ARG A 169 1.34 20.38 46.47
N THR A 170 1.56 19.09 46.65
CA THR A 170 1.33 18.37 47.93
C THR A 170 2.65 18.18 48.67
#